data_55ea1c5b48226ac909d07dd6412439b0
#
_entry.id   55ea1c5b48226ac909d07dd6412439b0
#
_cell.length_a   1.000
_cell.length_b   1.000
_cell.length_c   1.000
_cell.angle_alpha   90.00
_cell.angle_beta   90.00
_cell.angle_gamma   90.00
#
_symmetry.space_group_name_H-M   'P 1'
#
loop_
_entity.id
_entity.type
_entity.pdbx_description
1 polymer ?
#
loop_
_entity_poly.entity_id
_entity_poly.type
_entity_poly.pdbx_seq_one_letter_code
_entity_poly.pdbx_strand_id
1 'polypeptide(L)'
;MLSRFGRALRALAAAAVLCAAITPASAHEGHDHEEQQPVSAGALPRGEADSDAFEIVAIVRGENLEIYLDRFATNEPVTGATLEVESPDGPVKAAASADGTYRVAAPWLAKSGRRDLIFTVTAGDTTDILPLTIQSAPAAAQSVPQQDAAAGGHISKVSVLLVLGGALIGALLAAIALRGRRRAAALVMFLPLLMGAREPEAHKGHGHEEEKAQIAISTVSGERAQRLTDGAVFVPKTVQRIFALRTLVAESAEHKKVTELPGRIIPDPNASGYVQSAVGGRLSPPPGGFPRLGTRVKQGDILGYVTPPIQAIDVSDMRQRQGELDQQISIVERRFARYEQLAPSGAISRTQLEDTRLELEGLRDRRASIEKSRREPEALIAPVAGVIAEGSAVAGQIVQPSSIVFNIIDPSRLWVEALSFESLEPSRGARASTYTGRNYDLVYQGTGFADRSQSVPVHFAVTGDTAGLRAGQFLTVLVTTDDKKEGLAVPRSSVVRGSNGQDFVYEHTAPERFMARSVRTEPLDGDRVLIVSGFTPGKRIVSQGADLLDHVR
;
A
#
# COMPACT_ATOMS: atom_id res chain seq x y z
N MET A 1 42.79 29.68 -32.56
CA MET A 1 42.95 28.84 -31.38
C MET A 1 42.35 27.44 -31.49
N LEU A 2 41.79 27.03 -32.64
CA LEU A 2 41.16 25.74 -32.88
C LEU A 2 42.07 24.60 -33.38
N SER A 3 43.34 24.88 -33.72
CA SER A 3 44.25 23.85 -34.30
C SER A 3 45.07 23.04 -33.29
N ARG A 4 45.09 23.44 -31.99
CA ARG A 4 45.84 22.73 -30.94
C ARG A 4 45.00 21.68 -30.19
N PHE A 5 43.68 21.79 -30.23
CA PHE A 5 42.76 20.83 -29.56
C PHE A 5 42.63 19.51 -30.36
N GLY A 6 42.72 19.56 -31.70
CA GLY A 6 42.61 18.40 -32.57
C GLY A 6 43.80 17.43 -32.51
N ARG A 7 44.99 17.90 -32.09
CA ARG A 7 46.18 17.04 -31.98
C ARG A 7 46.24 16.30 -30.63
N ALA A 8 45.73 16.89 -29.56
CA ALA A 8 45.65 16.25 -28.26
C ALA A 8 44.61 15.08 -28.24
N LEU A 9 43.51 15.27 -28.96
CA LEU A 9 42.46 14.24 -29.04
C LEU A 9 42.89 13.03 -29.89
N ARG A 10 43.72 13.23 -30.91
CA ARG A 10 44.28 12.14 -31.73
C ARG A 10 45.40 11.35 -31.03
N ALA A 11 46.15 11.98 -30.13
CA ALA A 11 47.15 11.29 -29.31
C ALA A 11 46.51 10.42 -28.22
N LEU A 12 45.36 10.83 -27.64
CA LEU A 12 44.62 10.04 -26.65
C LEU A 12 43.91 8.82 -27.28
N ALA A 13 43.42 8.95 -28.52
CA ALA A 13 42.79 7.85 -29.25
C ALA A 13 43.82 6.79 -29.69
N ALA A 14 45.06 7.18 -30.00
CA ALA A 14 46.14 6.26 -30.36
C ALA A 14 46.66 5.46 -29.15
N ALA A 15 46.65 6.04 -27.94
CA ALA A 15 47.04 5.35 -26.72
C ALA A 15 45.99 4.35 -26.26
N ALA A 16 44.71 4.57 -26.50
CA ALA A 16 43.61 3.66 -26.15
C ALA A 16 43.56 2.41 -27.06
N VAL A 17 44.01 2.49 -28.29
CA VAL A 17 44.04 1.36 -29.23
C VAL A 17 45.23 0.40 -28.97
N LEU A 18 46.31 0.88 -28.36
CA LEU A 18 47.49 0.05 -28.09
C LEU A 18 47.39 -0.80 -26.83
N CYS A 19 46.43 -0.52 -25.91
CA CYS A 19 46.17 -1.32 -24.73
C CYS A 19 45.14 -2.47 -24.92
N ALA A 20 44.53 -2.57 -26.12
CA ALA A 20 43.47 -3.56 -26.38
C ALA A 20 43.95 -4.85 -27.08
N ALA A 21 45.27 -5.06 -27.22
CA ALA A 21 45.83 -6.17 -28.02
C ALA A 21 46.69 -7.15 -27.21
N ILE A 22 46.33 -7.48 -25.99
CA ILE A 22 46.92 -8.61 -25.26
C ILE A 22 45.81 -9.41 -24.58
N THR A 23 45.16 -10.28 -25.35
CA THR A 23 44.37 -11.40 -24.78
C THR A 23 45.20 -12.68 -24.93
N PRO A 24 45.56 -13.40 -23.85
CA PRO A 24 46.03 -14.78 -23.98
C PRO A 24 44.82 -15.67 -24.28
N ALA A 25 44.87 -16.33 -25.45
CA ALA A 25 43.98 -17.43 -25.77
C ALA A 25 44.42 -18.66 -24.98
N SER A 26 43.60 -19.07 -24.02
CA SER A 26 43.69 -20.39 -23.43
C SER A 26 42.62 -21.28 -24.04
N ALA A 27 43.01 -22.15 -24.94
CA ALA A 27 42.20 -23.30 -25.34
C ALA A 27 42.28 -24.32 -24.24
N HIS A 28 41.14 -24.70 -23.63
CA HIS A 28 41.02 -25.93 -22.87
C HIS A 28 39.93 -26.78 -23.50
N GLU A 29 40.37 -27.96 -23.92
CA GLU A 29 39.55 -29.09 -24.34
C GLU A 29 38.68 -29.56 -23.16
N GLY A 30 37.44 -29.95 -23.51
CA GLY A 30 36.44 -30.38 -22.56
C GLY A 30 36.80 -31.67 -21.83
N HIS A 31 36.55 -31.63 -20.54
CA HIS A 31 36.19 -32.79 -19.74
C HIS A 31 34.95 -32.41 -18.96
N ASP A 32 33.88 -33.16 -19.14
CA ASP A 32 32.69 -33.15 -18.30
C ASP A 32 33.11 -33.49 -16.86
N HIS A 33 33.27 -32.46 -16.07
CA HIS A 33 33.28 -32.59 -14.63
C HIS A 33 31.92 -32.09 -14.15
N GLU A 34 31.12 -33.00 -13.61
CA GLU A 34 30.01 -32.64 -12.73
C GLU A 34 30.50 -31.58 -11.75
N GLU A 35 30.05 -30.38 -11.94
CA GLU A 35 30.42 -29.22 -11.14
C GLU A 35 29.85 -29.42 -9.74
N GLN A 36 30.70 -29.93 -8.84
CA GLN A 36 30.37 -30.01 -7.43
C GLN A 36 30.05 -28.60 -6.94
N GLN A 37 28.78 -28.35 -6.65
CA GLN A 37 28.33 -27.10 -6.12
C GLN A 37 29.11 -26.78 -4.83
N PRO A 38 29.65 -25.55 -4.68
CA PRO A 38 30.44 -25.20 -3.50
C PRO A 38 29.54 -25.29 -2.26
N VAL A 39 29.77 -26.25 -1.42
CA VAL A 39 29.16 -26.37 -0.10
C VAL A 39 29.59 -25.13 0.70
N SER A 40 28.65 -24.39 1.26
CA SER A 40 28.96 -23.19 2.05
C SER A 40 29.92 -23.55 3.19
N ALA A 41 30.97 -22.77 3.36
CA ALA A 41 31.97 -22.98 4.41
C ALA A 41 31.31 -22.96 5.79
N GLY A 42 31.25 -24.12 6.47
CA GLY A 42 30.64 -24.28 7.79
C GLY A 42 29.33 -25.06 7.84
N ALA A 43 28.79 -25.49 6.69
CA ALA A 43 27.61 -26.36 6.68
C ALA A 43 27.97 -27.79 7.12
N LEU A 44 27.10 -28.41 7.94
CA LEU A 44 27.22 -29.82 8.32
C LEU A 44 27.08 -30.72 7.06
N PRO A 45 27.71 -31.92 7.06
CA PRO A 45 27.54 -32.87 5.98
C PRO A 45 26.06 -33.16 5.74
N ARG A 46 25.62 -33.01 4.49
CA ARG A 46 24.23 -33.17 4.11
C ARG A 46 24.07 -33.74 2.71
N GLY A 47 22.93 -34.29 2.45
CA GLY A 47 22.47 -34.70 1.14
C GLY A 47 21.06 -34.17 0.91
N GLU A 48 20.73 -33.92 -0.34
CA GLU A 48 19.42 -33.46 -0.77
C GLU A 48 18.93 -34.25 -1.98
N ALA A 49 17.63 -34.49 -2.04
CA ALA A 49 16.95 -35.08 -3.19
C ALA A 49 15.54 -34.56 -3.29
N ASP A 50 14.98 -34.58 -4.47
CA ASP A 50 13.60 -34.22 -4.75
C ASP A 50 12.95 -35.16 -5.75
N SER A 51 11.63 -35.18 -5.72
CA SER A 51 10.73 -35.83 -6.65
C SER A 51 9.57 -34.92 -6.96
N ASP A 52 8.63 -35.34 -7.79
CA ASP A 52 7.41 -34.57 -8.05
C ASP A 52 6.54 -34.35 -6.80
N ALA A 53 6.63 -35.25 -5.80
CA ALA A 53 5.81 -35.21 -4.60
C ALA A 53 6.54 -34.60 -3.40
N PHE A 54 7.81 -34.94 -3.22
CA PHE A 54 8.55 -34.66 -1.99
C PHE A 54 9.92 -34.05 -2.26
N GLU A 55 10.40 -33.32 -1.27
CA GLU A 55 11.75 -32.81 -1.18
C GLU A 55 12.34 -33.21 0.17
N ILE A 56 13.56 -33.75 0.17
CA ILE A 56 14.23 -34.26 1.36
C ILE A 56 15.60 -33.60 1.53
N VAL A 57 15.94 -33.25 2.76
CA VAL A 57 17.27 -32.83 3.17
C VAL A 57 17.67 -33.68 4.38
N ALA A 58 18.77 -34.41 4.27
CA ALA A 58 19.31 -35.24 5.34
C ALA A 58 20.64 -34.67 5.84
N ILE A 59 20.73 -34.33 7.13
CA ILE A 59 21.86 -33.63 7.76
C ILE A 59 22.48 -34.56 8.81
N VAL A 60 23.79 -34.77 8.75
CA VAL A 60 24.53 -35.58 9.74
C VAL A 60 24.84 -34.72 10.96
N ARG A 61 24.30 -35.13 12.12
CA ARG A 61 24.56 -34.49 13.41
C ARG A 61 25.14 -35.50 14.41
N GLY A 62 26.47 -35.60 14.43
CA GLY A 62 27.17 -36.61 15.22
C GLY A 62 26.85 -38.00 14.72
N GLU A 63 26.27 -38.86 15.55
CA GLU A 63 25.86 -40.24 15.21
C GLU A 63 24.41 -40.35 14.71
N ASN A 64 23.74 -39.22 14.51
CA ASN A 64 22.35 -39.18 14.04
C ASN A 64 22.25 -38.52 12.68
N LEU A 65 21.32 -39.00 11.88
CA LEU A 65 20.85 -38.40 10.65
C LEU A 65 19.53 -37.70 10.93
N GLU A 66 19.52 -36.39 10.82
CA GLU A 66 18.31 -35.54 10.94
C GLU A 66 17.76 -35.26 9.55
N ILE A 67 16.48 -35.55 9.34
CA ILE A 67 15.87 -35.58 8.03
C ILE A 67 14.70 -34.59 8.03
N TYR A 68 14.69 -33.66 7.06
CA TYR A 68 13.62 -32.74 6.75
C TYR A 68 12.92 -33.26 5.52
N LEU A 69 11.62 -33.49 5.64
CA LEU A 69 10.76 -33.93 4.54
C LEU A 69 9.69 -32.89 4.31
N ASP A 70 9.64 -32.34 3.12
CA ASP A 70 8.67 -31.32 2.72
C ASP A 70 7.96 -31.73 1.43
N ARG A 71 6.77 -31.15 1.16
CA ARG A 71 6.10 -31.29 -0.14
C ARG A 71 6.84 -30.46 -1.18
N PHE A 72 7.12 -31.06 -2.34
CA PHE A 72 7.89 -30.40 -3.39
C PHE A 72 7.25 -29.09 -3.85
N ALA A 73 5.95 -29.10 -4.17
CA ALA A 73 5.27 -27.92 -4.73
C ALA A 73 5.15 -26.77 -3.73
N THR A 74 4.90 -27.06 -2.44
CA THR A 74 4.49 -26.05 -1.45
C THR A 74 5.52 -25.74 -0.39
N ASN A 75 6.59 -26.56 -0.30
CA ASN A 75 7.58 -26.49 0.79
C ASN A 75 6.93 -26.61 2.19
N GLU A 76 5.81 -27.34 2.28
CA GLU A 76 5.16 -27.64 3.55
C GLU A 76 5.79 -28.88 4.19
N PRO A 77 6.11 -28.82 5.51
CA PRO A 77 6.59 -29.99 6.22
C PRO A 77 5.60 -31.15 6.16
N VAL A 78 6.06 -32.33 5.79
CA VAL A 78 5.26 -33.55 5.81
C VAL A 78 5.41 -34.20 7.17
N THR A 79 4.33 -34.17 7.96
CA THR A 79 4.25 -34.82 9.27
C THR A 79 3.48 -36.13 9.16
N GLY A 80 3.91 -37.14 9.91
CA GLY A 80 3.21 -38.44 9.95
C GLY A 80 3.51 -39.38 8.78
N ALA A 81 4.53 -39.09 7.95
CA ALA A 81 5.00 -40.03 6.95
C ALA A 81 5.78 -41.20 7.60
N THR A 82 5.74 -42.36 6.96
CA THR A 82 6.68 -43.45 7.23
C THR A 82 7.88 -43.23 6.32
N LEU A 83 9.04 -43.08 6.94
CA LEU A 83 10.32 -42.88 6.25
C LEU A 83 11.25 -44.05 6.57
N GLU A 84 11.73 -44.77 5.55
CA GLU A 84 12.70 -45.84 5.67
C GLU A 84 13.97 -45.43 4.92
N VAL A 85 15.11 -45.70 5.55
CA VAL A 85 16.45 -45.42 4.98
C VAL A 85 17.20 -46.73 4.81
N GLU A 86 17.69 -46.98 3.61
CA GLU A 86 18.59 -48.11 3.39
C GLU A 86 19.96 -47.83 4.02
N SER A 87 20.30 -48.59 5.05
CA SER A 87 21.60 -48.57 5.73
C SER A 87 22.45 -49.79 5.34
N PRO A 88 23.77 -49.80 5.59
CA PRO A 88 24.62 -50.97 5.37
C PRO A 88 24.17 -52.23 6.10
N ASP A 89 23.42 -52.08 7.19
CA ASP A 89 22.90 -53.17 8.04
C ASP A 89 21.43 -53.52 7.71
N GLY A 90 20.86 -52.93 6.64
CA GLY A 90 19.49 -53.14 6.19
C GLY A 90 18.62 -51.88 6.37
N PRO A 91 17.31 -51.93 5.99
CA PRO A 91 16.40 -50.81 6.06
C PRO A 91 16.09 -50.43 7.52
N VAL A 92 16.19 -49.11 7.83
CA VAL A 92 15.93 -48.56 9.15
C VAL A 92 14.81 -47.54 9.05
N LYS A 93 13.80 -47.67 9.92
CA LYS A 93 12.73 -46.66 10.03
C LYS A 93 13.19 -45.43 10.79
N ALA A 94 12.93 -44.27 10.21
CA ALA A 94 13.14 -42.98 10.88
C ALA A 94 12.07 -42.71 11.94
N ALA A 95 12.52 -42.31 13.11
CA ALA A 95 11.62 -41.87 14.17
C ALA A 95 11.15 -40.43 13.93
N ALA A 96 9.84 -40.21 13.87
CA ALA A 96 9.27 -38.87 13.75
C ALA A 96 9.45 -38.09 15.08
N SER A 97 9.90 -36.85 14.98
CA SER A 97 10.03 -35.91 16.10
C SER A 97 8.83 -34.94 16.18
N ALA A 98 8.61 -34.36 17.34
CA ALA A 98 7.48 -33.42 17.57
C ALA A 98 7.57 -32.13 16.73
N ASP A 99 8.77 -31.77 16.28
CA ASP A 99 9.06 -30.62 15.42
C ASP A 99 8.84 -30.90 13.92
N GLY A 100 8.32 -32.09 13.56
CA GLY A 100 8.09 -32.51 12.17
C GLY A 100 9.36 -32.90 11.43
N THR A 101 10.47 -33.17 12.14
CA THR A 101 11.68 -33.79 11.59
C THR A 101 11.63 -35.29 11.82
N TYR A 102 12.49 -36.02 11.08
CA TYR A 102 12.68 -37.46 11.27
C TYR A 102 14.13 -37.72 11.67
N ARG A 103 14.36 -38.72 12.51
CA ARG A 103 15.70 -39.06 12.98
C ARG A 103 16.01 -40.55 12.82
N VAL A 104 17.24 -40.82 12.40
CA VAL A 104 17.79 -42.18 12.32
C VAL A 104 19.15 -42.20 13.02
N ALA A 105 19.39 -43.19 13.86
CA ALA A 105 20.73 -43.45 14.38
C ALA A 105 21.61 -43.97 13.24
N ALA A 106 22.68 -43.26 12.91
CA ALA A 106 23.54 -43.54 11.76
C ALA A 106 25.02 -43.44 12.13
N PRO A 107 25.52 -44.26 13.11
CA PRO A 107 26.91 -44.22 13.53
C PRO A 107 27.88 -44.57 12.39
N TRP A 108 27.41 -45.28 11.36
CA TRP A 108 28.14 -45.60 10.15
C TRP A 108 28.46 -44.39 9.26
N LEU A 109 27.76 -43.24 9.44
CA LEU A 109 28.05 -41.97 8.76
C LEU A 109 29.20 -41.19 9.43
N ALA A 110 29.63 -41.55 10.61
CA ALA A 110 30.74 -40.87 11.29
C ALA A 110 32.08 -41.08 10.56
N LYS A 111 32.22 -42.10 9.70
CA LYS A 111 33.39 -42.30 8.88
C LYS A 111 33.36 -41.40 7.65
N SER A 112 34.48 -40.69 7.40
CA SER A 112 34.64 -39.85 6.20
C SER A 112 34.47 -40.67 4.91
N GLY A 113 33.83 -40.06 3.93
CA GLY A 113 33.62 -40.64 2.60
C GLY A 113 32.27 -40.27 1.98
N ARG A 114 32.10 -40.63 0.73
CA ARG A 114 30.84 -40.55 0.00
C ARG A 114 29.95 -41.74 0.39
N ARG A 115 28.68 -41.45 0.69
CA ARG A 115 27.67 -42.46 1.02
C ARG A 115 26.42 -42.18 0.21
N ASP A 116 26.00 -43.16 -0.58
CA ASP A 116 24.74 -43.11 -1.31
C ASP A 116 23.68 -43.77 -0.43
N LEU A 117 22.56 -43.08 -0.23
CA LEU A 117 21.43 -43.48 0.59
C LEU A 117 20.17 -43.51 -0.26
N ILE A 118 19.28 -44.44 0.03
CA ILE A 118 17.98 -44.53 -0.58
C ILE A 118 16.95 -44.34 0.52
N PHE A 119 16.05 -43.36 0.31
CA PHE A 119 14.92 -43.08 1.21
C PHE A 119 13.64 -43.55 0.55
N THR A 120 12.88 -44.38 1.25
CA THR A 120 11.52 -44.73 0.87
C THR A 120 10.57 -43.92 1.75
N VAL A 121 9.78 -43.06 1.14
CA VAL A 121 8.80 -42.16 1.80
C VAL A 121 7.40 -42.66 1.51
N THR A 122 6.59 -42.88 2.55
CA THR A 122 5.17 -43.20 2.41
C THR A 122 4.37 -42.18 3.23
N ALA A 123 3.55 -41.34 2.55
CA ALA A 123 2.72 -40.35 3.16
C ALA A 123 1.30 -40.40 2.58
N GLY A 124 0.36 -40.94 3.36
CA GLY A 124 -0.99 -41.29 2.86
C GLY A 124 -0.92 -42.35 1.78
N ASP A 125 -1.52 -42.05 0.62
CA ASP A 125 -1.53 -42.99 -0.54
C ASP A 125 -0.34 -42.81 -1.48
N THR A 126 0.60 -41.91 -1.17
CA THR A 126 1.78 -41.63 -2.01
C THR A 126 3.00 -42.30 -1.43
N THR A 127 3.66 -43.16 -2.24
CA THR A 127 4.96 -43.74 -1.92
C THR A 127 5.96 -43.33 -2.98
N ASP A 128 7.15 -42.90 -2.54
CA ASP A 128 8.21 -42.43 -3.41
C ASP A 128 9.57 -42.86 -2.93
N ILE A 129 10.55 -42.90 -3.85
CA ILE A 129 11.92 -43.34 -3.58
C ILE A 129 12.87 -42.21 -3.94
N LEU A 130 13.62 -41.73 -2.97
CA LEU A 130 14.50 -40.57 -3.09
C LEU A 130 15.96 -40.99 -2.85
N PRO A 131 16.77 -41.19 -3.90
CA PRO A 131 18.19 -41.44 -3.76
C PRO A 131 18.92 -40.12 -3.47
N LEU A 132 19.81 -40.11 -2.49
CA LEU A 132 20.69 -38.99 -2.20
C LEU A 132 22.10 -39.43 -1.80
N THR A 133 23.05 -38.54 -2.00
CA THR A 133 24.45 -38.76 -1.62
C THR A 133 24.83 -37.80 -0.49
N ILE A 134 25.43 -38.33 0.57
CA ILE A 134 26.06 -37.54 1.63
C ILE A 134 27.57 -37.67 1.50
N GLN A 135 28.24 -36.51 1.46
CA GLN A 135 29.71 -36.47 1.53
C GLN A 135 30.14 -36.00 2.91
N SER A 136 30.67 -36.92 3.70
CA SER A 136 31.25 -36.61 5.01
C SER A 136 32.73 -36.27 4.82
N ALA A 137 33.10 -35.01 5.08
CA ALA A 137 34.51 -34.63 5.15
C ALA A 137 35.14 -35.20 6.44
N PRO A 138 36.44 -35.56 6.44
CA PRO A 138 37.13 -35.91 7.69
C PRO A 138 36.95 -34.71 8.64
N ALA A 139 36.65 -34.99 9.92
CA ALA A 139 36.62 -33.98 10.96
C ALA A 139 38.00 -33.28 10.96
N ALA A 140 38.12 -32.20 10.21
CA ALA A 140 39.27 -31.32 10.32
C ALA A 140 39.22 -30.84 11.76
N ALA A 141 40.25 -31.23 12.55
CA ALA A 141 40.44 -30.77 13.89
C ALA A 141 40.18 -29.26 13.85
N GLN A 142 39.22 -28.79 14.62
CA GLN A 142 38.97 -27.38 14.80
C GLN A 142 40.22 -26.80 15.43
N SER A 143 41.18 -26.40 14.59
CA SER A 143 42.22 -25.47 14.98
C SER A 143 41.51 -24.14 15.18
N VAL A 144 41.18 -23.88 16.43
CA VAL A 144 40.88 -22.53 16.92
C VAL A 144 42.03 -21.67 16.40
N PRO A 145 41.83 -20.65 15.59
CA PRO A 145 42.85 -19.70 15.28
C PRO A 145 43.22 -19.02 16.61
N GLN A 146 44.36 -19.46 17.18
CA GLN A 146 44.96 -18.74 18.28
C GLN A 146 45.35 -17.39 17.70
N GLN A 147 44.59 -16.38 18.06
CA GLN A 147 44.92 -14.97 17.78
C GLN A 147 46.19 -14.67 18.56
N ASP A 148 47.36 -14.91 17.95
CA ASP A 148 48.58 -14.28 18.40
C ASP A 148 48.45 -12.79 18.22
N ALA A 149 48.23 -12.13 19.32
CA ALA A 149 48.34 -10.67 19.42
C ALA A 149 49.81 -10.29 19.23
N ALA A 150 50.20 -10.08 17.98
CA ALA A 150 51.46 -9.39 17.67
C ALA A 150 51.12 -8.17 16.80
N ALA A 151 50.88 -7.08 17.47
CA ALA A 151 50.89 -5.77 16.87
C ALA A 151 52.27 -5.46 16.29
N GLY A 152 52.31 -5.12 15.03
CA GLY A 152 53.52 -4.69 14.34
C GLY A 152 53.18 -4.27 12.91
N GLY A 153 52.35 -3.24 12.73
CA GLY A 153 52.11 -2.64 11.44
C GLY A 153 53.37 -1.95 10.91
N HIS A 154 54.21 -2.69 10.18
CA HIS A 154 55.27 -2.06 9.38
C HIS A 154 54.62 -1.33 8.19
N ILE A 155 54.41 -0.02 8.30
CA ILE A 155 54.08 0.84 7.17
C ILE A 155 55.26 0.81 6.22
N SER A 156 55.13 0.18 5.07
CA SER A 156 56.15 0.10 4.02
C SER A 156 56.51 1.53 3.59
N LYS A 157 57.80 1.84 3.55
CA LYS A 157 58.34 3.14 3.07
C LYS A 157 57.83 3.50 1.67
N VAL A 158 57.40 2.52 0.89
CA VAL A 158 56.80 2.69 -0.45
C VAL A 158 55.38 3.28 -0.35
N SER A 159 54.58 2.90 0.64
CA SER A 159 53.23 3.44 0.83
C SER A 159 53.25 4.90 1.27
N VAL A 160 54.22 5.33 2.06
CA VAL A 160 54.40 6.72 2.48
C VAL A 160 54.82 7.58 1.27
N LEU A 161 55.70 7.08 0.41
CA LEU A 161 56.15 7.76 -0.81
C LEU A 161 55.05 7.96 -1.84
N LEU A 162 54.12 6.99 -1.97
CA LEU A 162 52.98 7.09 -2.89
C LEU A 162 51.95 8.13 -2.40
N VAL A 163 51.69 8.20 -1.10
CA VAL A 163 50.77 9.19 -0.53
C VAL A 163 51.35 10.62 -0.64
N LEU A 164 52.65 10.81 -0.36
CA LEU A 164 53.33 12.10 -0.52
C LEU A 164 53.42 12.50 -2.01
N GLY A 165 53.66 11.58 -2.92
CA GLY A 165 53.65 11.82 -4.37
C GLY A 165 52.27 12.25 -4.89
N GLY A 166 51.23 11.62 -4.45
CA GLY A 166 49.84 11.97 -4.77
C GLY A 166 49.44 13.36 -4.27
N ALA A 167 49.83 13.70 -3.04
CA ALA A 167 49.55 15.00 -2.45
C ALA A 167 50.30 16.15 -3.18
N LEU A 168 51.55 15.93 -3.61
CA LEU A 168 52.32 16.90 -4.39
C LEU A 168 51.76 17.15 -5.80
N ILE A 169 51.30 16.09 -6.47
CA ILE A 169 50.66 16.19 -7.78
C ILE A 169 49.32 16.91 -7.69
N GLY A 170 48.52 16.60 -6.64
CA GLY A 170 47.26 17.27 -6.35
C GLY A 170 47.43 18.77 -6.07
N ALA A 171 48.45 19.16 -5.30
CA ALA A 171 48.78 20.55 -5.01
C ALA A 171 49.25 21.30 -6.25
N LEU A 172 50.05 20.67 -7.11
CA LEU A 172 50.52 21.25 -8.38
C LEU A 172 49.37 21.50 -9.36
N LEU A 173 48.43 20.54 -9.48
CA LEU A 173 47.24 20.71 -10.33
C LEU A 173 46.31 21.79 -9.79
N ALA A 174 46.13 21.89 -8.49
CA ALA A 174 45.37 22.96 -7.86
C ALA A 174 46.02 24.34 -8.06
N ALA A 175 47.35 24.45 -7.97
CA ALA A 175 48.06 25.68 -8.23
C ALA A 175 47.96 26.14 -9.71
N ILE A 176 47.92 25.21 -10.65
CA ILE A 176 47.73 25.51 -12.10
C ILE A 176 46.31 25.97 -12.37
N ALA A 177 45.30 25.36 -11.71
CA ALA A 177 43.91 25.75 -11.84
C ALA A 177 43.61 27.13 -11.23
N LEU A 178 44.28 27.50 -10.13
CA LEU A 178 44.11 28.78 -9.46
C LEU A 178 44.79 29.97 -10.18
N ARG A 179 45.73 29.71 -11.09
CA ARG A 179 46.38 30.79 -11.87
C ARG A 179 45.45 31.43 -12.93
N GLY A 180 44.29 30.84 -13.22
CA GLY A 180 43.33 31.31 -14.21
C GLY A 180 42.13 32.10 -13.70
N ARG A 181 41.83 32.13 -12.42
CA ARG A 181 40.64 32.81 -11.88
C ARG A 181 40.86 33.40 -10.50
N ARG A 182 41.43 34.59 -10.49
CA ARG A 182 41.41 35.42 -9.28
C ARG A 182 40.03 36.05 -9.13
N ARG A 183 39.14 35.49 -8.25
CA ARG A 183 38.03 36.18 -7.55
C ARG A 183 36.95 35.30 -6.90
N ALA A 184 37.03 33.98 -6.93
CA ALA A 184 35.96 33.15 -6.34
C ALA A 184 36.37 32.11 -5.27
N ALA A 185 37.64 32.07 -4.89
CA ALA A 185 38.17 30.99 -4.04
C ALA A 185 38.32 31.35 -2.53
N ALA A 186 37.93 32.53 -2.09
CA ALA A 186 38.07 32.94 -0.67
C ALA A 186 36.89 32.49 0.22
N LEU A 187 35.78 32.00 -0.30
CA LEU A 187 34.58 31.72 0.49
C LEU A 187 34.36 30.23 0.82
N VAL A 188 35.12 29.34 0.20
CA VAL A 188 34.93 27.88 0.41
C VAL A 188 35.96 27.30 1.41
N MET A 189 37.01 28.04 1.75
CA MET A 189 38.06 27.54 2.65
C MET A 189 37.83 27.82 4.14
N PHE A 190 36.77 28.55 4.51
CA PHE A 190 36.50 28.92 5.94
C PHE A 190 35.36 28.12 6.57
N LEU A 191 34.67 27.21 5.83
CA LEU A 191 33.50 26.47 6.34
C LEU A 191 33.85 25.29 7.28
N PRO A 192 34.98 24.57 7.17
CA PRO A 192 35.29 23.48 8.13
C PRO A 192 35.91 23.92 9.45
N LEU A 193 36.31 25.21 9.63
CA LEU A 193 36.95 25.66 10.86
C LEU A 193 35.98 26.17 11.94
N LEU A 194 34.67 26.24 11.63
CA LEU A 194 33.63 26.70 12.55
C LEU A 194 32.77 25.58 13.13
N MET A 195 33.04 24.31 12.78
CA MET A 195 32.44 23.13 13.43
C MET A 195 33.43 22.40 14.32
N GLY A 196 34.15 23.16 15.16
CA GLY A 196 34.95 22.66 16.25
C GLY A 196 34.09 22.41 17.48
N ALA A 197 34.03 21.15 17.87
CA ALA A 197 33.83 20.65 19.23
C ALA A 197 32.77 21.35 20.10
N ARG A 198 31.59 20.79 20.16
CA ARG A 198 30.73 20.81 21.33
C ARG A 198 30.50 19.38 21.78
N GLU A 199 31.06 19.04 22.92
CA GLU A 199 30.72 17.84 23.67
C GLU A 199 29.22 17.93 24.06
N PRO A 200 28.41 16.89 23.89
CA PRO A 200 27.06 16.88 24.43
C PRO A 200 27.11 16.52 25.91
N GLU A 201 26.72 17.47 26.77
CA GLU A 201 26.38 17.20 28.16
C GLU A 201 25.23 16.17 28.23
N ALA A 202 25.46 15.20 29.09
CA ALA A 202 24.50 14.14 29.38
C ALA A 202 23.27 14.69 30.12
N HIS A 203 22.13 14.84 29.45
CA HIS A 203 20.84 14.98 30.10
C HIS A 203 20.33 13.61 30.52
N LYS A 204 20.27 13.37 31.84
CA LYS A 204 19.45 12.33 32.45
C LYS A 204 17.98 12.63 32.16
N GLY A 205 17.35 11.86 31.29
CA GLY A 205 15.93 11.89 30.98
C GLY A 205 15.38 10.48 30.97
N HIS A 206 14.48 10.22 31.87
CA HIS A 206 13.51 9.16 32.08
C HIS A 206 13.45 8.05 31.03
N GLY A 207 13.81 6.84 31.48
CA GLY A 207 13.61 5.61 30.72
C GLY A 207 12.14 5.31 30.51
N HIS A 208 11.73 5.25 29.25
CA HIS A 208 10.70 4.34 28.82
C HIS A 208 11.43 3.10 28.33
N GLU A 209 11.38 2.06 29.10
CA GLU A 209 11.71 0.71 28.68
C GLU A 209 10.73 0.32 27.56
N GLU A 210 11.11 0.65 26.32
CA GLU A 210 10.65 -0.15 25.18
C GLU A 210 11.33 -1.50 25.32
N GLU A 211 10.61 -2.44 25.87
CA GLU A 211 10.90 -3.86 25.84
C GLU A 211 10.94 -4.31 24.37
N LYS A 212 12.09 -4.05 23.72
CA LYS A 212 12.44 -4.75 22.49
C LYS A 212 12.51 -6.20 22.88
N ALA A 213 11.44 -6.92 22.58
CA ALA A 213 11.45 -8.37 22.55
C ALA A 213 12.58 -8.78 21.59
N GLN A 214 13.79 -8.87 22.10
CA GLN A 214 14.84 -9.65 21.51
C GLN A 214 14.34 -11.09 21.58
N ILE A 215 13.74 -11.54 20.46
CA ILE A 215 13.58 -12.96 20.23
C ILE A 215 15.00 -13.51 20.36
N ALA A 216 15.30 -14.09 21.51
CA ALA A 216 16.48 -14.87 21.71
C ALA A 216 16.36 -16.04 20.74
N ILE A 217 16.89 -15.87 19.53
CA ILE A 217 17.13 -16.98 18.61
C ILE A 217 18.17 -17.83 19.33
N SER A 218 17.67 -18.84 20.03
CA SER A 218 18.51 -19.88 20.58
C SER A 218 19.44 -20.31 19.47
N THR A 219 20.74 -20.17 19.68
CA THR A 219 21.81 -20.57 18.77
C THR A 219 21.75 -22.08 18.59
N VAL A 220 20.83 -22.54 17.73
CA VAL A 220 20.84 -23.89 17.20
C VAL A 220 22.00 -23.93 16.22
N SER A 221 23.08 -24.54 16.68
CA SER A 221 24.30 -24.95 15.96
C SER A 221 24.46 -24.46 14.51
N GLY A 222 25.21 -23.39 14.35
CA GLY A 222 26.13 -23.21 13.21
C GLY A 222 25.60 -22.87 11.83
N GLU A 223 24.37 -23.17 11.50
CA GLU A 223 23.80 -22.97 10.16
C GLU A 223 22.97 -21.71 10.10
N ARG A 224 23.47 -20.73 9.36
CA ARG A 224 22.79 -19.44 9.16
C ARG A 224 22.37 -19.29 7.71
N ALA A 225 21.26 -18.62 7.49
CA ALA A 225 20.93 -18.13 6.16
C ALA A 225 22.00 -17.13 5.71
N GLN A 226 22.45 -17.24 4.47
CA GLN A 226 23.51 -16.39 3.90
C GLN A 226 23.36 -16.24 2.39
N ARG A 227 23.82 -15.11 1.87
CA ARG A 227 23.89 -14.89 0.42
C ARG A 227 25.19 -15.45 -0.11
N LEU A 228 25.08 -16.28 -1.14
CA LEU A 228 26.22 -16.92 -1.80
C LEU A 228 26.85 -15.99 -2.85
N THR A 229 28.05 -16.31 -3.28
CA THR A 229 28.82 -15.54 -4.27
C THR A 229 28.18 -15.50 -5.64
N ASP A 230 27.36 -16.48 -5.99
CA ASP A 230 26.58 -16.56 -7.22
C ASP A 230 25.26 -15.77 -7.15
N GLY A 231 25.00 -15.09 -6.02
CA GLY A 231 23.80 -14.32 -5.78
C GLY A 231 22.61 -15.13 -5.24
N ALA A 232 22.72 -16.46 -5.14
CA ALA A 232 21.70 -17.27 -4.51
C ALA A 232 21.68 -17.02 -2.99
N VAL A 233 20.52 -17.25 -2.38
CA VAL A 233 20.35 -17.24 -0.93
C VAL A 233 20.29 -18.68 -0.45
N PHE A 234 21.24 -19.06 0.37
CA PHE A 234 21.22 -20.34 1.08
C PHE A 234 20.43 -20.17 2.37
N VAL A 235 19.39 -20.99 2.57
CA VAL A 235 18.54 -20.97 3.76
C VAL A 235 18.35 -22.37 4.27
N PRO A 236 18.99 -22.74 5.41
CA PRO A 236 18.82 -24.06 6.02
C PRO A 236 17.36 -24.38 6.31
N LYS A 237 16.96 -25.66 6.21
CA LYS A 237 15.57 -26.09 6.46
C LYS A 237 15.02 -25.66 7.82
N THR A 238 15.85 -25.60 8.87
CA THR A 238 15.48 -25.05 10.17
C THR A 238 15.03 -23.59 10.09
N VAL A 239 15.76 -22.78 9.32
CA VAL A 239 15.46 -21.35 9.13
C VAL A 239 14.24 -21.17 8.23
N GLN A 240 14.09 -22.00 7.18
CA GLN A 240 12.90 -21.99 6.32
C GLN A 240 11.61 -22.21 7.13
N ARG A 241 11.64 -23.11 8.11
CA ARG A 241 10.50 -23.38 9.01
C ARG A 241 10.20 -22.18 9.93
N ILE A 242 11.24 -21.52 10.46
CA ILE A 242 11.09 -20.28 11.27
C ILE A 242 10.49 -19.16 10.42
N PHE A 243 10.96 -19.00 9.18
CA PHE A 243 10.45 -18.01 8.23
C PHE A 243 9.08 -18.40 7.65
N ALA A 244 8.61 -19.62 7.92
CA ALA A 244 7.42 -20.20 7.32
C ALA A 244 7.43 -20.07 5.78
N LEU A 245 8.58 -20.34 5.15
CA LEU A 245 8.72 -20.25 3.70
C LEU A 245 7.79 -21.25 3.02
N ARG A 246 6.98 -20.74 2.09
CA ARG A 246 6.10 -21.54 1.23
C ARG A 246 6.38 -21.22 -0.22
N THR A 247 6.15 -22.20 -1.06
CA THR A 247 6.34 -22.08 -2.50
C THR A 247 5.03 -22.40 -3.23
N LEU A 248 5.01 -22.10 -4.49
CA LEU A 248 4.01 -22.58 -5.45
C LEU A 248 4.68 -22.83 -6.79
N VAL A 249 4.14 -23.75 -7.56
CA VAL A 249 4.54 -23.96 -8.96
C VAL A 249 3.82 -22.91 -9.80
N ALA A 250 4.59 -22.09 -10.52
CA ALA A 250 4.03 -21.01 -11.33
C ALA A 250 3.62 -21.55 -12.72
N GLU A 251 2.32 -21.65 -12.96
CA GLU A 251 1.76 -22.13 -14.22
C GLU A 251 1.31 -20.95 -15.09
N SER A 252 1.57 -21.03 -16.40
CA SER A 252 1.08 -20.04 -17.37
C SER A 252 -0.39 -20.29 -17.67
N ALA A 253 -1.18 -19.24 -17.61
CA ALA A 253 -2.59 -19.27 -17.95
C ALA A 253 -3.03 -17.93 -18.57
N GLU A 254 -4.14 -17.98 -19.31
CA GLU A 254 -4.80 -16.77 -19.79
C GLU A 254 -5.59 -16.11 -18.64
N HIS A 255 -5.34 -14.84 -18.42
CA HIS A 255 -6.03 -14.01 -17.45
C HIS A 255 -6.66 -12.80 -18.12
N LYS A 256 -7.78 -12.32 -17.59
CA LYS A 256 -8.35 -11.05 -18.01
C LYS A 256 -7.41 -9.92 -17.60
N LYS A 257 -7.19 -8.97 -18.51
CA LYS A 257 -6.37 -7.79 -18.21
C LYS A 257 -7.06 -6.95 -17.13
N VAL A 258 -6.28 -6.49 -16.17
CA VAL A 258 -6.73 -5.56 -15.14
C VAL A 258 -5.99 -4.24 -15.28
N THR A 259 -6.73 -3.15 -15.21
CA THR A 259 -6.19 -1.79 -15.27
C THR A 259 -6.39 -1.12 -13.91
N GLU A 260 -5.34 -0.52 -13.38
CA GLU A 260 -5.40 0.28 -12.15
C GLU A 260 -5.79 1.71 -12.49
N LEU A 261 -6.83 2.21 -11.82
CA LEU A 261 -7.28 3.59 -11.93
C LEU A 261 -7.18 4.27 -10.57
N PRO A 262 -6.67 5.51 -10.51
CA PRO A 262 -6.81 6.33 -9.33
C PRO A 262 -8.29 6.64 -9.10
N GLY A 263 -8.77 6.44 -7.88
CA GLY A 263 -10.15 6.69 -7.52
C GLY A 263 -10.31 7.45 -6.22
N ARG A 264 -11.46 8.08 -6.04
CA ARG A 264 -11.86 8.77 -4.83
C ARG A 264 -13.28 8.37 -4.45
N ILE A 265 -13.51 8.15 -3.17
CA ILE A 265 -14.85 7.90 -2.66
C ILE A 265 -15.66 9.17 -2.70
N ILE A 266 -16.83 9.10 -3.31
CA ILE A 266 -17.83 10.17 -3.35
C ILE A 266 -19.14 9.66 -2.73
N PRO A 267 -19.98 10.55 -2.17
CA PRO A 267 -21.32 10.17 -1.76
C PRO A 267 -22.15 9.72 -2.97
N ASP A 268 -23.10 8.80 -2.75
CA ASP A 268 -24.11 8.48 -3.76
C ASP A 268 -24.94 9.74 -4.06
N PRO A 269 -24.97 10.24 -5.30
CA PRO A 269 -25.74 11.45 -5.65
C PRO A 269 -27.24 11.33 -5.34
N ASN A 270 -27.78 10.10 -5.32
CA ASN A 270 -29.19 9.86 -5.02
C ASN A 270 -29.48 9.70 -3.52
N ALA A 271 -28.44 9.67 -2.67
CA ALA A 271 -28.54 9.53 -1.22
C ALA A 271 -27.78 10.65 -0.49
N SER A 272 -27.45 11.72 -1.17
CA SER A 272 -26.80 12.90 -0.63
C SER A 272 -27.60 14.14 -0.99
N GLY A 273 -27.45 15.20 -0.20
CA GLY A 273 -28.17 16.43 -0.45
C GLY A 273 -27.53 17.65 0.18
N TYR A 274 -27.65 18.76 -0.54
CA TYR A 274 -27.24 20.07 -0.03
C TYR A 274 -28.42 20.79 0.59
N VAL A 275 -28.21 21.36 1.77
CA VAL A 275 -29.15 22.28 2.40
C VAL A 275 -28.68 23.69 2.09
N GLN A 276 -29.44 24.37 1.26
CA GLN A 276 -29.14 25.72 0.74
C GLN A 276 -30.23 26.69 1.14
N SER A 277 -29.87 27.95 1.32
CA SER A 277 -30.85 29.03 1.46
C SER A 277 -31.33 29.51 0.09
N ALA A 278 -32.64 29.57 -0.12
CA ALA A 278 -33.21 30.10 -1.35
C ALA A 278 -33.23 31.64 -1.38
N VAL A 279 -33.42 32.28 -0.21
CA VAL A 279 -33.63 33.71 -0.13
C VAL A 279 -32.43 34.52 0.36
N GLY A 280 -31.47 33.87 1.00
CA GLY A 280 -30.38 34.53 1.71
C GLY A 280 -30.87 35.31 2.94
N GLY A 281 -29.97 35.68 3.83
CA GLY A 281 -30.34 36.42 5.04
C GLY A 281 -29.53 36.01 6.27
N ARG A 282 -30.05 36.32 7.44
CA ARG A 282 -29.40 36.02 8.72
C ARG A 282 -29.75 34.59 9.17
N LEU A 283 -28.74 33.80 9.39
CA LEU A 283 -28.86 32.42 9.84
C LEU A 283 -29.09 32.32 11.36
N SER A 284 -30.06 31.54 11.78
CA SER A 284 -30.43 31.27 13.17
C SER A 284 -30.55 29.77 13.44
N PRO A 285 -30.14 29.31 14.62
CA PRO A 285 -30.25 27.89 14.96
C PRO A 285 -31.71 27.49 15.27
N PRO A 286 -32.05 26.20 15.08
CA PRO A 286 -33.29 25.64 15.62
C PRO A 286 -33.21 25.49 17.14
N PRO A 287 -34.35 25.20 17.83
CA PRO A 287 -34.33 24.82 19.24
C PRO A 287 -33.35 23.64 19.47
N GLY A 288 -32.31 23.85 20.29
CA GLY A 288 -31.26 22.87 20.51
C GLY A 288 -29.93 23.18 19.83
N GLY A 289 -29.85 24.23 19.00
CA GLY A 289 -28.61 24.64 18.32
C GLY A 289 -28.45 24.01 16.93
N PHE A 290 -27.42 24.43 16.22
CA PHE A 290 -27.08 23.80 14.94
C PHE A 290 -26.60 22.36 15.09
N PRO A 291 -26.98 21.45 14.17
CA PRO A 291 -26.50 20.07 14.22
C PRO A 291 -24.97 20.05 14.01
N ARG A 292 -24.30 19.17 14.77
CA ARG A 292 -22.85 18.98 14.68
C ARG A 292 -22.50 18.02 13.54
N LEU A 293 -21.25 18.07 13.09
CA LEU A 293 -20.72 17.07 12.16
C LEU A 293 -20.91 15.67 12.73
N GLY A 294 -21.33 14.72 11.89
CA GLY A 294 -21.63 13.34 12.29
C GLY A 294 -23.04 13.14 12.90
N THR A 295 -23.83 14.21 13.10
CA THR A 295 -25.23 14.08 13.58
C THR A 295 -26.07 13.40 12.50
N ARG A 296 -26.84 12.39 12.90
CA ARG A 296 -27.86 11.75 12.03
C ARG A 296 -29.10 12.62 11.95
N VAL A 297 -29.58 12.81 10.74
CA VAL A 297 -30.79 13.58 10.43
C VAL A 297 -31.72 12.75 9.55
N LYS A 298 -33.02 13.03 9.65
CA LYS A 298 -34.06 12.46 8.80
C LYS A 298 -34.44 13.45 7.73
N GLN A 299 -34.95 12.97 6.61
CA GLN A 299 -35.58 13.82 5.62
C GLN A 299 -36.71 14.62 6.27
N GLY A 300 -36.76 15.95 6.04
CA GLY A 300 -37.72 16.85 6.64
C GLY A 300 -37.29 17.50 7.94
N ASP A 301 -36.17 17.09 8.57
CA ASP A 301 -35.67 17.75 9.79
C ASP A 301 -35.25 19.19 9.52
N ILE A 302 -35.60 20.10 10.44
CA ILE A 302 -35.23 21.51 10.36
C ILE A 302 -33.82 21.67 10.97
N LEU A 303 -32.88 22.14 10.18
CA LEU A 303 -31.47 22.30 10.57
C LEU A 303 -31.09 23.72 10.92
N GLY A 304 -31.91 24.68 10.54
CA GLY A 304 -31.70 26.09 10.78
C GLY A 304 -32.83 26.94 10.20
N TYR A 305 -32.75 28.25 10.43
CA TYR A 305 -33.66 29.21 9.86
C TYR A 305 -32.88 30.36 9.24
N VAL A 306 -33.36 30.88 8.11
CA VAL A 306 -32.82 32.06 7.46
C VAL A 306 -33.87 33.17 7.48
N THR A 307 -33.54 34.30 8.12
CA THR A 307 -34.38 35.46 8.12
C THR A 307 -33.93 36.43 7.02
N PRO A 308 -34.72 36.63 5.98
CA PRO A 308 -34.34 37.50 4.87
C PRO A 308 -34.16 38.95 5.34
N PRO A 309 -33.20 39.69 4.76
CA PRO A 309 -33.09 41.12 5.02
C PRO A 309 -34.27 41.83 4.36
N ILE A 310 -35.03 42.58 5.15
CA ILE A 310 -36.11 43.42 4.61
C ILE A 310 -35.44 44.65 4.02
N GLN A 311 -35.53 44.82 2.71
CA GLN A 311 -35.04 46.04 2.06
C GLN A 311 -35.92 47.26 2.46
N ALA A 312 -35.32 48.43 2.58
CA ALA A 312 -36.05 49.64 3.02
C ALA A 312 -37.22 50.00 2.09
N ILE A 313 -37.07 49.70 0.79
CA ILE A 313 -38.13 49.92 -0.22
C ILE A 313 -39.31 48.99 0.02
N ASP A 314 -39.03 47.68 0.26
CA ASP A 314 -40.08 46.68 0.51
C ASP A 314 -40.81 46.96 1.82
N VAL A 315 -40.10 47.48 2.83
CA VAL A 315 -40.71 47.93 4.09
C VAL A 315 -41.67 49.08 3.86
N SER A 316 -41.32 50.02 2.97
CA SER A 316 -42.17 51.17 2.61
C SER A 316 -43.45 50.69 1.92
N ASP A 317 -43.31 49.85 0.89
CA ASP A 317 -44.46 49.30 0.14
C ASP A 317 -45.39 48.47 1.02
N MET A 318 -44.78 47.61 1.86
CA MET A 318 -45.56 46.81 2.82
C MET A 318 -46.31 47.68 3.83
N ARG A 319 -45.67 48.72 4.38
CA ARG A 319 -46.32 49.65 5.30
C ARG A 319 -47.47 50.37 4.63
N GLN A 320 -47.26 50.79 3.37
CA GLN A 320 -48.31 51.43 2.61
C GLN A 320 -49.50 50.48 2.41
N ARG A 321 -49.29 49.26 1.95
CA ARG A 321 -50.34 48.26 1.77
C ARG A 321 -51.04 47.89 3.10
N GLN A 322 -50.25 47.76 4.21
CA GLN A 322 -50.82 47.54 5.53
C GLN A 322 -51.71 48.76 5.94
N GLY A 323 -51.23 49.98 5.73
CA GLY A 323 -52.00 51.20 6.00
C GLY A 323 -53.31 51.29 5.20
N GLU A 324 -53.28 50.91 3.92
CA GLU A 324 -54.44 50.80 3.07
C GLU A 324 -55.44 49.76 3.60
N LEU A 325 -54.98 48.57 3.98
CA LEU A 325 -55.84 47.55 4.58
C LEU A 325 -56.40 47.96 5.93
N ASP A 326 -55.59 48.59 6.81
CA ASP A 326 -56.03 49.08 8.12
C ASP A 326 -57.11 50.16 7.98
N GLN A 327 -56.98 51.04 6.97
CA GLN A 327 -58.01 52.01 6.65
C GLN A 327 -59.27 51.30 6.15
N GLN A 328 -59.20 50.36 5.23
CA GLN A 328 -60.35 49.58 4.75
C GLN A 328 -61.05 48.83 5.87
N ILE A 329 -60.29 48.15 6.72
CA ILE A 329 -60.77 47.41 7.91
C ILE A 329 -61.54 48.41 8.80
N SER A 330 -60.96 49.55 9.13
CA SER A 330 -61.61 50.56 9.97
C SER A 330 -62.93 51.10 9.40
N ILE A 331 -63.01 51.24 8.06
CA ILE A 331 -64.26 51.68 7.39
C ILE A 331 -65.33 50.60 7.49
N VAL A 332 -64.94 49.33 7.18
CA VAL A 332 -65.87 48.19 7.22
C VAL A 332 -66.30 47.85 8.64
N GLU A 333 -65.41 47.94 9.63
CA GLU A 333 -65.75 47.81 11.06
C GLU A 333 -66.79 48.77 11.53
N ARG A 334 -66.65 50.06 11.18
CA ARG A 334 -67.65 51.06 11.50
C ARG A 334 -68.99 50.82 10.78
N ARG A 335 -68.96 50.30 9.55
CA ARG A 335 -70.14 49.88 8.80
C ARG A 335 -70.80 48.69 9.47
N PHE A 336 -70.04 47.70 9.82
CA PHE A 336 -70.52 46.49 10.50
C PHE A 336 -71.16 46.84 11.85
N ALA A 337 -70.48 47.61 12.72
CA ALA A 337 -71.02 48.02 14.01
C ALA A 337 -72.33 48.80 13.88
N ARG A 338 -72.47 49.66 12.84
CA ARG A 338 -73.72 50.33 12.56
C ARG A 338 -74.82 49.36 12.13
N TYR A 339 -74.51 48.42 11.25
CA TYR A 339 -75.46 47.40 10.78
C TYR A 339 -75.88 46.47 11.91
N GLU A 340 -75.00 46.10 12.81
CA GLU A 340 -75.29 45.32 14.01
C GLU A 340 -76.26 46.03 14.92
N GLN A 341 -76.12 47.33 15.12
CA GLN A 341 -77.06 48.15 15.90
C GLN A 341 -78.42 48.28 15.23
N LEU A 342 -78.51 48.35 13.91
CA LEU A 342 -79.71 48.51 13.16
C LEU A 342 -80.45 47.20 12.82
N ALA A 343 -79.80 46.11 12.86
CA ALA A 343 -80.35 44.77 12.54
C ALA A 343 -81.59 44.41 13.38
N PRO A 344 -81.64 44.70 14.72
CA PRO A 344 -82.81 44.37 15.56
C PRO A 344 -84.08 45.18 15.15
N SER A 345 -83.89 46.34 14.55
CA SER A 345 -85.02 47.17 14.09
C SER A 345 -85.60 46.75 12.73
N GLY A 346 -84.94 45.76 12.06
CA GLY A 346 -85.30 45.33 10.70
C GLY A 346 -84.91 46.34 9.60
N ALA A 347 -84.14 47.37 9.89
CA ALA A 347 -83.70 48.40 8.92
C ALA A 347 -82.58 47.86 7.98
N ILE A 348 -81.92 46.81 8.35
CA ILE A 348 -80.85 46.15 7.60
C ILE A 348 -81.18 44.65 7.45
N SER A 349 -81.03 44.13 6.24
CA SER A 349 -81.25 42.70 5.99
C SER A 349 -80.13 41.81 6.65
N ARG A 350 -80.48 40.61 7.04
CA ARG A 350 -79.48 39.62 7.57
C ARG A 350 -78.36 39.38 6.58
N THR A 351 -78.67 39.31 5.29
CA THR A 351 -77.68 39.12 4.22
C THR A 351 -76.69 40.31 4.20
N GLN A 352 -77.16 41.57 4.30
CA GLN A 352 -76.24 42.72 4.33
C GLN A 352 -75.33 42.75 5.54
N LEU A 353 -75.80 42.29 6.71
CA LEU A 353 -74.99 42.18 7.89
C LEU A 353 -73.93 41.09 7.70
N GLU A 354 -74.32 39.91 7.17
CA GLU A 354 -73.45 38.75 6.93
C GLU A 354 -72.41 39.06 5.86
N ASP A 355 -72.80 39.68 4.75
CA ASP A 355 -71.86 40.15 3.69
C ASP A 355 -70.80 41.08 4.24
N THR A 356 -71.19 42.04 5.08
CA THR A 356 -70.29 43.04 5.68
C THR A 356 -69.33 42.33 6.68
N ARG A 357 -69.85 41.33 7.38
CA ARG A 357 -69.00 40.48 8.27
C ARG A 357 -67.97 39.72 7.50
N LEU A 358 -68.34 39.01 6.42
CA LEU A 358 -67.46 38.31 5.56
C LEU A 358 -66.43 39.21 4.87
N GLU A 359 -66.84 40.43 4.46
CA GLU A 359 -65.92 41.41 3.92
C GLU A 359 -64.87 41.84 4.96
N LEU A 360 -65.26 42.04 6.20
CA LEU A 360 -64.35 42.37 7.30
C LEU A 360 -63.39 41.28 7.62
N GLU A 361 -63.88 40.05 7.69
CA GLU A 361 -63.09 38.87 7.94
C GLU A 361 -62.05 38.63 6.83
N GLY A 362 -62.44 38.73 5.56
CA GLY A 362 -61.54 38.64 4.41
C GLY A 362 -60.45 39.74 4.37
N LEU A 363 -60.75 40.98 4.82
CA LEU A 363 -59.74 42.03 4.92
C LEU A 363 -58.74 41.74 6.06
N ARG A 364 -59.24 41.27 7.19
CA ARG A 364 -58.38 40.89 8.33
C ARG A 364 -57.44 39.71 7.97
N ASP A 365 -57.96 38.71 7.26
CA ASP A 365 -57.16 37.58 6.79
C ASP A 365 -56.04 38.01 5.82
N ARG A 366 -56.36 38.91 4.88
CA ARG A 366 -55.34 39.50 3.97
C ARG A 366 -54.26 40.24 4.75
N ARG A 367 -54.64 41.02 5.75
CA ARG A 367 -53.68 41.74 6.61
C ARG A 367 -52.81 40.80 7.41
N ALA A 368 -53.40 39.74 7.99
CA ALA A 368 -52.69 38.72 8.72
C ALA A 368 -51.70 37.94 7.83
N SER A 369 -52.10 37.65 6.58
CA SER A 369 -51.24 36.97 5.59
C SER A 369 -50.01 37.82 5.23
N ILE A 370 -50.16 39.15 5.02
CA ILE A 370 -49.03 40.04 4.76
C ILE A 370 -48.09 40.09 5.97
N GLU A 371 -48.63 40.17 7.18
CA GLU A 371 -47.83 40.20 8.41
C GLU A 371 -47.06 38.87 8.63
N LYS A 372 -47.70 37.73 8.33
CA LYS A 372 -47.07 36.42 8.39
C LYS A 372 -45.93 36.30 7.40
N SER A 373 -46.15 36.61 6.13
CA SER A 373 -45.12 36.54 5.07
C SER A 373 -43.91 37.43 5.37
N ARG A 374 -44.08 38.53 6.14
CA ARG A 374 -42.99 39.42 6.53
C ARG A 374 -42.08 38.84 7.59
N ARG A 375 -42.59 37.99 8.48
CA ARG A 375 -41.87 37.51 9.69
C ARG A 375 -41.44 36.07 9.64
N GLU A 376 -41.95 35.30 8.69
CA GLU A 376 -41.70 33.88 8.63
C GLU A 376 -40.28 33.62 8.08
N PRO A 377 -39.37 33.12 8.92
CA PRO A 377 -38.05 32.76 8.45
C PRO A 377 -38.13 31.52 7.57
N GLU A 378 -37.31 31.45 6.52
CA GLU A 378 -37.10 30.25 5.71
C GLU A 378 -36.54 29.14 6.57
N ALA A 379 -37.20 27.99 6.62
CA ALA A 379 -36.67 26.81 7.29
C ALA A 379 -35.70 26.05 6.36
N LEU A 380 -34.47 25.84 6.81
CA LEU A 380 -33.50 25.00 6.14
C LEU A 380 -33.79 23.54 6.50
N ILE A 381 -34.35 22.81 5.55
CA ILE A 381 -34.86 21.45 5.74
C ILE A 381 -33.91 20.43 5.12
N ALA A 382 -33.67 19.32 5.79
CA ALA A 382 -32.90 18.21 5.27
C ALA A 382 -33.61 17.56 4.06
N PRO A 383 -33.02 17.56 2.86
CA PRO A 383 -33.65 17.01 1.65
C PRO A 383 -33.62 15.46 1.65
N VAL A 384 -32.69 14.86 2.37
CA VAL A 384 -32.48 13.40 2.48
C VAL A 384 -32.19 13.02 3.92
N ALA A 385 -32.40 11.75 4.26
CA ALA A 385 -31.93 11.18 5.51
C ALA A 385 -30.44 10.84 5.39
N GLY A 386 -29.65 11.04 6.46
CA GLY A 386 -28.22 10.74 6.42
C GLY A 386 -27.49 11.32 7.63
N VAL A 387 -26.24 11.70 7.41
CA VAL A 387 -25.35 12.28 8.40
C VAL A 387 -24.84 13.62 7.89
N ILE A 388 -24.75 14.62 8.76
CA ILE A 388 -24.11 15.90 8.44
C ILE A 388 -22.62 15.67 8.17
N ALA A 389 -22.21 15.74 6.92
CA ALA A 389 -20.83 15.58 6.50
C ALA A 389 -20.04 16.90 6.58
N GLU A 390 -20.70 18.00 6.22
CA GLU A 390 -20.13 19.34 6.28
C GLU A 390 -21.19 20.31 6.79
N GLY A 391 -20.77 21.34 7.52
CA GLY A 391 -21.63 22.38 8.00
C GLY A 391 -20.84 23.65 8.27
N SER A 392 -21.27 24.76 7.67
CA SER A 392 -20.66 26.10 7.81
C SER A 392 -21.54 27.06 8.59
N ALA A 393 -22.52 26.53 9.34
CA ALA A 393 -23.52 27.34 10.04
C ALA A 393 -22.97 28.03 11.30
N VAL A 394 -23.02 29.36 11.34
CA VAL A 394 -22.73 30.17 12.53
C VAL A 394 -23.93 31.06 12.84
N ALA A 395 -24.34 31.11 14.11
CA ALA A 395 -25.47 31.93 14.52
C ALA A 395 -25.21 33.42 14.21
N GLY A 396 -26.17 34.05 13.51
CA GLY A 396 -26.05 35.44 13.10
C GLY A 396 -25.27 35.68 11.79
N GLN A 397 -24.69 34.66 11.20
CA GLN A 397 -24.02 34.72 9.89
C GLN A 397 -25.02 35.15 8.81
N ILE A 398 -24.58 35.99 7.88
CA ILE A 398 -25.34 36.33 6.68
C ILE A 398 -24.97 35.35 5.58
N VAL A 399 -25.97 34.64 5.07
CA VAL A 399 -25.83 33.71 3.93
C VAL A 399 -26.43 34.33 2.68
N GLN A 400 -25.83 34.07 1.53
CA GLN A 400 -26.35 34.50 0.23
C GLN A 400 -27.34 33.44 -0.31
N PRO A 401 -28.22 33.82 -1.26
CA PRO A 401 -29.02 32.86 -2.00
C PRO A 401 -28.14 31.79 -2.61
N SER A 402 -28.57 30.53 -2.57
CA SER A 402 -27.84 29.34 -3.05
C SER A 402 -26.57 28.97 -2.26
N SER A 403 -26.27 29.64 -1.14
CA SER A 403 -25.17 29.23 -0.26
C SER A 403 -25.47 27.87 0.37
N ILE A 404 -24.54 26.95 0.26
CA ILE A 404 -24.60 25.63 0.92
C ILE A 404 -24.29 25.83 2.40
N VAL A 405 -25.26 25.50 3.26
CA VAL A 405 -25.12 25.58 4.72
C VAL A 405 -24.74 24.23 5.32
N PHE A 406 -25.37 23.17 4.84
CA PHE A 406 -25.04 21.79 5.26
C PHE A 406 -24.94 20.87 4.04
N ASN A 407 -24.08 19.86 4.16
CA ASN A 407 -23.99 18.73 3.24
C ASN A 407 -24.37 17.45 4.01
N ILE A 408 -25.37 16.73 3.51
CA ILE A 408 -25.88 15.49 4.11
C ILE A 408 -25.54 14.34 3.19
N ILE A 409 -24.95 13.29 3.76
CA ILE A 409 -24.60 12.06 3.03
C ILE A 409 -25.15 10.84 3.75
N ASP A 410 -25.45 9.79 3.02
CA ASP A 410 -25.68 8.47 3.58
C ASP A 410 -24.36 7.69 3.57
N PRO A 411 -23.74 7.42 4.74
CA PRO A 411 -22.46 6.71 4.81
C PRO A 411 -22.56 5.23 4.41
N SER A 412 -23.77 4.68 4.30
CA SER A 412 -23.98 3.30 3.83
C SER A 412 -24.04 3.21 2.30
N ARG A 413 -24.19 4.35 1.61
CA ARG A 413 -24.31 4.45 0.16
C ARG A 413 -23.22 5.34 -0.40
N LEU A 414 -22.12 4.70 -0.77
CA LEU A 414 -20.95 5.38 -1.30
C LEU A 414 -20.67 4.92 -2.72
N TRP A 415 -20.16 5.85 -3.52
CA TRP A 415 -19.67 5.59 -4.85
C TRP A 415 -18.16 5.82 -4.89
N VAL A 416 -17.55 5.35 -5.96
CA VAL A 416 -16.16 5.64 -6.31
C VAL A 416 -16.15 6.31 -7.67
N GLU A 417 -15.55 7.49 -7.73
CA GLU A 417 -15.19 8.16 -8.96
C GLU A 417 -13.75 7.78 -9.29
N ALA A 418 -13.54 7.01 -10.34
CA ALA A 418 -12.22 6.64 -10.86
C ALA A 418 -11.92 7.44 -12.13
N LEU A 419 -10.67 7.79 -12.35
CA LEU A 419 -10.24 8.54 -13.53
C LEU A 419 -9.50 7.62 -14.48
N SER A 420 -10.02 7.47 -15.69
CA SER A 420 -9.36 6.75 -16.77
C SER A 420 -8.76 7.72 -17.78
N PHE A 421 -7.56 7.40 -18.26
CA PHE A 421 -6.89 8.13 -19.35
C PHE A 421 -6.97 7.39 -20.68
N GLU A 422 -7.60 6.20 -20.69
CA GLU A 422 -7.84 5.38 -21.87
C GLU A 422 -9.34 5.12 -22.01
N SER A 423 -9.77 4.79 -23.22
CA SER A 423 -11.13 4.31 -23.43
C SER A 423 -11.27 2.93 -22.80
N LEU A 424 -11.96 2.84 -21.67
CA LEU A 424 -12.25 1.59 -20.97
C LEU A 424 -13.70 1.22 -21.20
N GLU A 425 -13.91 0.00 -21.69
CA GLU A 425 -15.18 -0.69 -21.58
C GLU A 425 -15.09 -1.61 -20.35
N PRO A 426 -15.56 -1.17 -19.17
CA PRO A 426 -15.48 -1.97 -17.98
C PRO A 426 -16.30 -3.25 -18.19
N SER A 427 -15.66 -4.41 -18.15
CA SER A 427 -16.39 -5.63 -17.92
C SER A 427 -17.01 -5.54 -16.51
N ARG A 428 -18.12 -6.22 -16.27
CA ARG A 428 -19.02 -6.05 -15.10
C ARG A 428 -18.38 -6.12 -13.71
N GLY A 429 -17.06 -6.33 -13.58
CA GLY A 429 -16.37 -6.46 -12.30
C GLY A 429 -15.25 -5.43 -12.14
N ALA A 430 -15.34 -4.65 -11.07
CA ALA A 430 -14.26 -3.82 -10.58
C ALA A 430 -14.10 -4.02 -9.07
N ARG A 431 -12.90 -3.78 -8.54
CA ARG A 431 -12.62 -3.80 -7.10
C ARG A 431 -11.87 -2.55 -6.70
N ALA A 432 -12.21 -2.00 -5.55
CA ALA A 432 -11.43 -0.95 -4.93
C ALA A 432 -10.49 -1.54 -3.88
N SER A 433 -9.25 -1.10 -3.88
CA SER A 433 -8.27 -1.43 -2.84
C SER A 433 -7.85 -0.15 -2.11
N THR A 434 -7.97 -0.15 -0.78
CA THR A 434 -7.50 0.94 0.06
C THR A 434 -6.01 0.77 0.37
N TYR A 435 -5.34 1.84 0.81
CA TYR A 435 -3.94 1.80 1.24
C TYR A 435 -3.71 0.82 2.43
N THR A 436 -4.77 0.47 3.18
CA THR A 436 -4.71 -0.52 4.27
C THR A 436 -4.86 -1.96 3.78
N GLY A 437 -4.96 -2.19 2.46
CA GLY A 437 -5.12 -3.51 1.86
C GLY A 437 -6.53 -4.09 1.93
N ARG A 438 -7.54 -3.31 2.38
CA ARG A 438 -8.94 -3.74 2.31
C ARG A 438 -9.48 -3.62 0.90
N ASN A 439 -10.16 -4.67 0.44
CA ASN A 439 -10.78 -4.75 -0.86
C ASN A 439 -12.30 -4.61 -0.74
N TYR A 440 -12.90 -3.89 -1.70
CA TYR A 440 -14.33 -3.65 -1.80
C TYR A 440 -14.79 -3.97 -3.22
N ASP A 441 -15.88 -4.70 -3.34
CA ASP A 441 -16.47 -4.98 -4.66
C ASP A 441 -17.23 -3.77 -5.17
N LEU A 442 -17.08 -3.49 -6.45
CA LEU A 442 -17.64 -2.33 -7.12
C LEU A 442 -18.56 -2.76 -8.26
N VAL A 443 -19.67 -2.04 -8.41
CA VAL A 443 -20.59 -2.19 -9.54
C VAL A 443 -20.54 -0.93 -10.39
N TYR A 444 -20.25 -1.12 -11.68
CA TYR A 444 -20.21 -0.05 -12.66
C TYR A 444 -21.55 0.67 -12.77
N GLN A 445 -21.54 2.00 -12.74
CA GLN A 445 -22.70 2.88 -12.82
C GLN A 445 -22.73 3.70 -14.11
N GLY A 446 -21.59 4.06 -14.64
CA GLY A 446 -21.50 4.85 -15.86
C GLY A 446 -20.12 5.45 -16.08
N THR A 447 -19.88 5.85 -17.33
CA THR A 447 -18.68 6.55 -17.77
C THR A 447 -19.07 7.90 -18.32
N GLY A 448 -18.41 8.96 -17.86
CA GLY A 448 -18.54 10.30 -18.37
C GLY A 448 -17.77 10.52 -19.66
N PHE A 449 -17.65 11.77 -20.05
CA PHE A 449 -16.80 12.19 -21.16
C PHE A 449 -15.53 12.84 -20.65
N ALA A 450 -14.46 12.79 -21.45
CA ALA A 450 -13.20 13.42 -21.12
C ALA A 450 -13.38 14.94 -20.89
N ASP A 451 -12.80 15.39 -19.78
CA ASP A 451 -12.75 16.79 -19.44
C ASP A 451 -11.49 17.47 -20.03
N ARG A 452 -11.19 18.70 -19.57
CA ARG A 452 -9.97 19.45 -19.99
C ARG A 452 -8.67 18.75 -19.59
N SER A 453 -8.69 17.86 -18.60
CA SER A 453 -7.53 17.06 -18.15
C SER A 453 -7.34 15.78 -18.96
N GLN A 454 -8.17 15.56 -19.99
CA GLN A 454 -8.20 14.34 -20.83
C GLN A 454 -8.48 13.07 -20.02
N SER A 455 -9.00 13.21 -18.82
CA SER A 455 -9.44 12.09 -18.00
C SER A 455 -10.95 11.86 -18.16
N VAL A 456 -11.33 10.59 -18.22
CA VAL A 456 -12.71 10.15 -18.30
C VAL A 456 -13.12 9.68 -16.92
N PRO A 457 -14.09 10.33 -16.25
CA PRO A 457 -14.59 9.86 -14.97
C PRO A 457 -15.43 8.60 -15.18
N VAL A 458 -15.15 7.58 -14.38
CA VAL A 458 -15.89 6.32 -14.34
C VAL A 458 -16.45 6.14 -12.94
N HIS A 459 -17.76 5.99 -12.85
CA HIS A 459 -18.46 5.85 -11.58
C HIS A 459 -18.78 4.41 -11.27
N PHE A 460 -18.55 4.03 -10.02
CA PHE A 460 -18.85 2.73 -9.47
C PHE A 460 -19.60 2.87 -8.15
N ALA A 461 -20.61 2.06 -7.90
CA ALA A 461 -21.23 1.92 -6.59
C ALA A 461 -20.45 0.89 -5.75
N VAL A 462 -20.17 1.22 -4.49
CA VAL A 462 -19.61 0.28 -3.54
C VAL A 462 -20.69 -0.71 -3.11
N THR A 463 -20.40 -2.00 -3.15
CA THR A 463 -21.32 -3.04 -2.69
C THR A 463 -20.85 -3.67 -1.38
N GLY A 464 -21.81 -4.06 -0.54
CA GLY A 464 -21.50 -4.66 0.77
C GLY A 464 -21.26 -3.65 1.87
N ASP A 465 -20.41 -4.01 2.83
CA ASP A 465 -20.13 -3.18 4.02
C ASP A 465 -19.21 -2.01 3.66
N THR A 466 -19.71 -0.80 3.88
CA THR A 466 -18.95 0.45 3.69
C THR A 466 -18.23 0.92 4.95
N ALA A 467 -18.26 0.12 6.03
CA ALA A 467 -17.62 0.49 7.29
C ALA A 467 -16.12 0.74 7.10
N GLY A 468 -15.67 1.89 7.54
CA GLY A 468 -14.29 2.35 7.40
C GLY A 468 -13.99 3.15 6.14
N LEU A 469 -14.94 3.27 5.20
CA LEU A 469 -14.83 4.18 4.07
C LEU A 469 -15.34 5.59 4.43
N ARG A 470 -14.71 6.59 3.87
CA ARG A 470 -15.12 7.99 4.04
C ARG A 470 -15.14 8.71 2.71
N ALA A 471 -16.15 9.52 2.48
CA ALA A 471 -16.18 10.43 1.33
C ALA A 471 -14.91 11.29 1.30
N GLY A 472 -14.34 11.48 0.11
CA GLY A 472 -13.08 12.18 -0.10
C GLY A 472 -11.82 11.31 0.01
N GLN A 473 -11.92 10.07 0.52
CA GLN A 473 -10.78 9.15 0.64
C GLN A 473 -10.32 8.66 -0.74
N PHE A 474 -9.00 8.61 -0.95
CA PHE A 474 -8.40 8.04 -2.15
C PHE A 474 -8.23 6.54 -2.02
N LEU A 475 -8.33 5.85 -3.14
CA LEU A 475 -8.15 4.41 -3.29
C LEU A 475 -7.74 4.06 -4.72
N THR A 476 -7.33 2.82 -4.93
CA THR A 476 -7.05 2.27 -6.26
C THR A 476 -8.22 1.41 -6.71
N VAL A 477 -8.70 1.65 -7.93
CA VAL A 477 -9.74 0.82 -8.56
C VAL A 477 -9.09 -0.12 -9.55
N LEU A 478 -9.32 -1.40 -9.39
CA LEU A 478 -8.89 -2.48 -10.28
C LEU A 478 -10.07 -2.81 -11.20
N VAL A 479 -9.99 -2.40 -12.44
CA VAL A 479 -11.02 -2.65 -13.45
C VAL A 479 -10.61 -3.83 -14.32
N THR A 480 -11.42 -4.87 -14.34
CA THR A 480 -11.21 -6.01 -15.23
C THR A 480 -11.79 -5.69 -16.61
N THR A 481 -11.00 -5.86 -17.65
CA THR A 481 -11.42 -5.72 -19.04
C THR A 481 -11.63 -7.10 -19.67
N ASP A 482 -12.25 -7.17 -20.86
CA ASP A 482 -12.43 -8.43 -21.57
C ASP A 482 -11.17 -8.85 -22.36
N ASP A 483 -10.17 -7.97 -22.45
CA ASP A 483 -8.87 -8.32 -23.00
C ASP A 483 -8.23 -9.43 -22.17
N LYS A 484 -7.62 -10.39 -22.86
CA LYS A 484 -6.89 -11.49 -22.22
C LYS A 484 -5.39 -11.29 -22.33
N LYS A 485 -4.68 -11.71 -21.31
CA LYS A 485 -3.23 -11.70 -21.26
C LYS A 485 -2.72 -13.01 -20.66
N GLU A 486 -1.72 -13.58 -21.31
CA GLU A 486 -1.03 -14.76 -20.80
C GLU A 486 0.03 -14.36 -19.77
N GLY A 487 0.15 -15.11 -18.70
CA GLY A 487 1.15 -14.88 -17.65
C GLY A 487 0.98 -15.82 -16.47
N LEU A 488 1.85 -15.65 -15.47
CA LEU A 488 1.86 -16.46 -14.26
C LEU A 488 1.18 -15.68 -13.12
N ALA A 489 0.04 -16.17 -12.67
CA ALA A 489 -0.66 -15.57 -11.53
C ALA A 489 -0.01 -16.00 -10.20
N VAL A 490 0.54 -15.07 -9.45
CA VAL A 490 1.19 -15.32 -8.16
C VAL A 490 0.63 -14.40 -7.07
N PRO A 491 0.63 -14.82 -5.79
CA PRO A 491 0.29 -13.93 -4.69
C PRO A 491 1.18 -12.67 -4.70
N ARG A 492 0.62 -11.54 -4.33
CA ARG A 492 1.39 -10.27 -4.23
C ARG A 492 2.58 -10.40 -3.25
N SER A 493 2.45 -11.24 -2.21
CA SER A 493 3.51 -11.56 -1.25
C SER A 493 4.71 -12.31 -1.85
N SER A 494 4.58 -12.84 -3.07
CA SER A 494 5.69 -13.48 -3.79
C SER A 494 6.65 -12.46 -4.40
N VAL A 495 6.19 -11.22 -4.61
CA VAL A 495 6.95 -10.17 -5.29
C VAL A 495 7.58 -9.25 -4.27
N VAL A 496 8.89 -9.11 -4.37
CA VAL A 496 9.70 -8.20 -3.55
C VAL A 496 10.16 -7.04 -4.42
N ARG A 497 10.03 -5.82 -3.89
CA ARG A 497 10.49 -4.63 -4.59
C ARG A 497 11.89 -4.25 -4.12
N GLY A 498 12.85 -4.34 -5.02
CA GLY A 498 14.23 -4.00 -4.75
C GLY A 498 14.45 -2.50 -4.52
N SER A 499 15.57 -2.16 -3.91
CA SER A 499 15.98 -0.77 -3.65
C SER A 499 16.14 0.08 -4.92
N ASN A 500 16.36 -0.56 -6.06
CA ASN A 500 16.41 0.05 -7.40
C ASN A 500 15.02 0.24 -8.04
N GLY A 501 13.94 -0.13 -7.34
CA GLY A 501 12.58 -0.04 -7.82
C GLY A 501 12.14 -1.17 -8.77
N GLN A 502 13.00 -2.16 -9.04
CA GLN A 502 12.64 -3.34 -9.83
C GLN A 502 11.94 -4.38 -8.97
N ASP A 503 10.97 -5.06 -9.56
CA ASP A 503 10.30 -6.19 -8.94
C ASP A 503 11.09 -7.47 -9.21
N PHE A 504 11.18 -8.33 -8.21
CA PHE A 504 11.76 -9.66 -8.35
C PHE A 504 11.02 -10.69 -7.50
N VAL A 505 11.18 -11.95 -7.87
CA VAL A 505 10.66 -13.10 -7.12
C VAL A 505 11.82 -14.04 -6.78
N TYR A 506 11.65 -14.86 -5.76
CA TYR A 506 12.63 -15.90 -5.44
C TYR A 506 12.21 -17.24 -6.04
N GLU A 507 13.02 -17.75 -6.98
CA GLU A 507 12.92 -19.11 -7.49
C GLU A 507 13.52 -20.07 -6.47
N HIS A 508 12.81 -21.13 -6.10
CA HIS A 508 13.32 -22.22 -5.28
C HIS A 508 14.02 -23.23 -6.21
N THR A 509 15.34 -23.11 -6.32
CA THR A 509 16.15 -23.86 -7.28
C THR A 509 16.65 -25.19 -6.76
N ALA A 510 16.83 -25.31 -5.44
CA ALA A 510 17.20 -26.53 -4.74
C ALA A 510 16.66 -26.45 -3.30
N PRO A 511 16.60 -27.56 -2.54
CA PRO A 511 15.94 -27.63 -1.23
C PRO A 511 16.31 -26.54 -0.22
N GLU A 512 17.55 -26.02 -0.29
CA GLU A 512 18.00 -24.94 0.59
C GLU A 512 18.52 -23.72 -0.19
N ARG A 513 18.20 -23.61 -1.50
CA ARG A 513 18.68 -22.53 -2.38
C ARG A 513 17.55 -21.78 -3.04
N PHE A 514 17.66 -20.47 -2.97
CA PHE A 514 16.69 -19.52 -3.53
C PHE A 514 17.43 -18.50 -4.40
N MET A 515 16.98 -18.31 -5.64
CA MET A 515 17.60 -17.39 -6.59
C MET A 515 16.64 -16.25 -6.90
N ALA A 516 17.09 -15.01 -6.73
CA ALA A 516 16.30 -13.84 -7.11
C ALA A 516 16.22 -13.74 -8.64
N ARG A 517 15.00 -13.57 -9.18
CA ARG A 517 14.71 -13.38 -10.60
C ARG A 517 13.97 -12.07 -10.80
N SER A 518 14.56 -11.16 -11.57
CA SER A 518 13.88 -9.92 -11.95
C SER A 518 12.70 -10.25 -12.85
N VAL A 519 11.53 -9.70 -12.50
CA VAL A 519 10.28 -9.94 -13.20
C VAL A 519 9.60 -8.63 -13.56
N ARG A 520 8.75 -8.68 -14.58
CA ARG A 520 7.80 -7.63 -14.87
C ARG A 520 6.43 -8.07 -14.44
N THR A 521 5.81 -7.30 -13.57
CA THR A 521 4.50 -7.61 -13.01
C THR A 521 3.44 -6.63 -13.52
N GLU A 522 2.21 -7.11 -13.58
CA GLU A 522 1.01 -6.30 -13.81
C GLU A 522 -0.05 -6.67 -12.78
N PRO A 523 -0.96 -5.76 -12.44
CA PRO A 523 -2.04 -6.07 -11.51
C PRO A 523 -2.96 -7.15 -12.10
N LEU A 524 -3.41 -8.08 -11.25
CA LEU A 524 -4.39 -9.09 -11.63
C LEU A 524 -5.67 -8.96 -10.79
N ASP A 525 -5.51 -8.85 -9.47
CA ASP A 525 -6.61 -8.59 -8.54
C ASP A 525 -6.05 -7.97 -7.23
N GLY A 526 -6.87 -7.90 -6.17
CA GLY A 526 -6.44 -7.33 -4.88
C GLY A 526 -5.28 -8.08 -4.23
N ASP A 527 -5.21 -9.40 -4.43
CA ASP A 527 -4.31 -10.30 -3.70
C ASP A 527 -3.21 -10.89 -4.59
N ARG A 528 -3.40 -10.88 -5.92
CA ARG A 528 -2.48 -11.49 -6.89
C ARG A 528 -1.98 -10.48 -7.91
N VAL A 529 -0.82 -10.79 -8.45
CA VAL A 529 -0.20 -10.09 -9.58
C VAL A 529 0.09 -11.09 -10.71
N LEU A 530 0.14 -10.59 -11.93
CA LEU A 530 0.47 -11.34 -13.12
C LEU A 530 1.94 -11.08 -13.48
N ILE A 531 2.77 -12.11 -13.44
CA ILE A 531 4.12 -12.04 -14.00
C ILE A 531 4.01 -12.23 -15.51
N VAL A 532 4.33 -11.19 -16.27
CA VAL A 532 4.23 -11.18 -17.74
C VAL A 532 5.56 -11.48 -18.43
N SER A 533 6.68 -11.34 -17.73
CA SER A 533 8.00 -11.71 -18.23
C SER A 533 9.03 -11.82 -17.10
N GLY A 534 10.15 -12.51 -17.38
CA GLY A 534 11.27 -12.63 -16.43
C GLY A 534 11.28 -13.92 -15.62
N PHE A 535 10.26 -14.78 -15.75
CA PHE A 535 10.20 -16.07 -15.07
C PHE A 535 9.72 -17.19 -15.99
N THR A 536 10.25 -18.39 -15.79
CA THR A 536 9.91 -19.58 -16.60
C THR A 536 8.75 -20.34 -15.97
N PRO A 537 7.68 -20.67 -16.72
CA PRO A 537 6.60 -21.54 -16.23
C PRO A 537 7.09 -22.89 -15.75
N GLY A 538 6.38 -23.50 -14.81
CA GLY A 538 6.71 -24.81 -14.22
C GLY A 538 7.77 -24.76 -13.12
N LYS A 539 8.36 -23.61 -12.85
CA LYS A 539 9.32 -23.42 -11.75
C LYS A 539 8.62 -23.00 -10.46
N ARG A 540 9.27 -23.31 -9.33
CA ARG A 540 8.75 -22.97 -8.00
C ARG A 540 9.11 -21.53 -7.62
N ILE A 541 8.11 -20.77 -7.18
CA ILE A 541 8.25 -19.41 -6.66
C ILE A 541 7.92 -19.40 -5.18
N VAL A 542 8.67 -18.65 -4.39
CA VAL A 542 8.34 -18.41 -2.98
C VAL A 542 7.08 -17.55 -2.91
N SER A 543 6.03 -18.11 -2.31
CA SER A 543 4.71 -17.46 -2.15
C SER A 543 4.53 -16.78 -0.81
N GLN A 544 5.27 -17.21 0.21
CA GLN A 544 5.25 -16.63 1.55
C GLN A 544 6.67 -16.56 2.12
N GLY A 545 7.01 -15.44 2.74
CA GLY A 545 8.32 -15.17 3.34
C GLY A 545 9.38 -14.67 2.34
N ALA A 546 9.00 -14.26 1.13
CA ALA A 546 9.92 -13.76 0.12
C ALA A 546 10.69 -12.50 0.57
N ASP A 547 10.03 -11.61 1.30
CA ASP A 547 10.62 -10.41 1.89
C ASP A 547 11.71 -10.72 2.93
N LEU A 548 11.57 -11.83 3.68
CA LEU A 548 12.57 -12.26 4.65
C LEU A 548 13.86 -12.74 3.96
N LEU A 549 13.75 -13.31 2.75
CA LEU A 549 14.90 -13.72 1.96
C LEU A 549 15.72 -12.51 1.46
N ASP A 550 15.07 -11.39 1.20
CA ASP A 550 15.77 -10.18 0.76
C ASP A 550 16.66 -9.58 1.85
N HIS A 551 16.31 -9.78 3.10
CA HIS A 551 17.08 -9.30 4.26
C HIS A 551 18.25 -10.20 4.64
N VAL A 552 18.42 -11.37 4.00
CA VAL A 552 19.57 -12.26 4.21
C VAL A 552 20.82 -11.64 3.56
N ARG A 553 21.87 -11.49 4.35
CA ARG A 553 23.16 -10.90 3.96
C ARG A 553 24.24 -11.95 3.80
#